data_1b6770916b77aad0624d554a1be32918
#
_entry.id   1b6770916b77aad0624d554a1be32918
#
_cell.length_a   1.000
_cell.length_b   1.000
_cell.length_c   1.000
_cell.angle_alpha   90.00
_cell.angle_beta   90.00
_cell.angle_gamma   90.00
#
_symmetry.space_group_name_H-M   'P 1'
#
loop_
_entity.id
_entity.type
_entity.pdbx_description
1 polymer ?
#
loop_
_entity_poly.entity_id
_entity_poly.type
_entity_poly.pdbx_seq_one_letter_code
_entity_poly.pdbx_strand_id
1 'polypeptide(L)'
;MGTIETRVTRTQWAIGQGGFQTGIIDFYVNETHGRYTYVFDCGTEARQTIIENRIRQFDQQATILQTSTHPTSRKNTIATGLHSRLTNLIVNNEGNSPTKSKIDALYISHFDLDHISGIPALCDGREVTECIIPTTTVHERFLCLASNLFRTDKNRSTDTITDERIHEISEWIWKFYEQPELALKLMINEHIKVRESPYAEANNQRTAHQNKNETLEEREIYSKTTHITSTTRTPVGTIKTQSDRTQIHAATPNNTSIPIWELRSHTVHDTILSKVAEQFISNLIERNLITQGEDITHPNAFKEFYVSSNLNELKQIGICLKEAINDFKKHYKITGLISGMTVPNAFSLILYSGTPSKLSIMNVQTKSIHAQSTTLEIHNRTGWLNCSDAPIGRHSEPLSTFTHLYADIFGQITTFLPPHHGSDKDWSPDLLSPLSMSRPPHMPKVVIPAHSRRYGHPGVDLIRYLQHNHCATFIVNNEPANTYCELQSFKVQYL
;
A
#
# COMPACT_ATOMS: atom_id res chain seq x y z
N MET A 1 -27.04 -10.66 -25.66
CA MET A 1 -25.70 -10.28 -25.12
C MET A 1 -25.79 -8.89 -24.50
N GLY A 2 -25.41 -8.78 -23.25
CA GLY A 2 -25.33 -7.50 -22.56
C GLY A 2 -23.89 -7.00 -22.47
N THR A 3 -23.73 -5.75 -22.10
CA THR A 3 -22.41 -5.13 -21.98
C THR A 3 -22.31 -4.36 -20.66
N ILE A 4 -21.23 -4.61 -19.91
CA ILE A 4 -20.82 -3.81 -18.78
C ILE A 4 -19.69 -2.89 -19.26
N GLU A 5 -19.89 -1.58 -19.17
CA GLU A 5 -18.83 -0.61 -19.42
C GLU A 5 -18.12 -0.31 -18.09
N THR A 6 -16.80 -0.38 -18.08
CA THR A 6 -15.98 -0.08 -16.91
C THR A 6 -14.99 1.03 -17.24
N ARG A 7 -14.87 2.01 -16.36
CA ARG A 7 -13.89 3.09 -16.41
C ARG A 7 -13.12 3.09 -15.11
N VAL A 8 -11.81 3.14 -15.20
CA VAL A 8 -10.92 3.14 -14.03
C VAL A 8 -9.98 4.32 -14.11
N THR A 9 -9.89 5.05 -13.04
CA THR A 9 -8.90 6.12 -12.89
C THR A 9 -8.00 5.75 -11.70
N ARG A 10 -6.70 5.62 -11.94
CA ARG A 10 -5.71 5.37 -10.89
C ARG A 10 -4.68 6.47 -10.90
N THR A 11 -4.33 6.96 -9.73
CA THR A 11 -3.41 8.08 -9.59
C THR A 11 -2.39 7.80 -8.51
N GLN A 12 -1.10 7.85 -8.87
CA GLN A 12 -0.01 7.99 -7.93
C GLN A 12 0.26 9.48 -7.75
N TRP A 13 -0.04 9.99 -6.58
CA TRP A 13 0.07 11.40 -6.28
C TRP A 13 1.51 11.82 -6.00
N ALA A 14 1.85 13.03 -6.43
CA ALA A 14 3.17 13.62 -6.28
C ALA A 14 3.35 14.17 -4.85
N ILE A 15 3.80 13.30 -3.94
CA ILE A 15 4.04 13.61 -2.53
C ILE A 15 5.51 13.53 -2.13
N GLY A 16 6.40 13.17 -3.07
CA GLY A 16 7.81 12.91 -2.81
C GLY A 16 8.03 11.50 -2.27
N GLN A 17 8.81 11.40 -1.19
CA GLN A 17 8.97 10.14 -0.45
C GLN A 17 7.70 9.88 0.32
N GLY A 18 7.15 8.66 0.18
CA GLY A 18 5.95 8.21 0.85
C GLY A 18 4.92 7.57 -0.08
N GLY A 19 3.75 7.25 0.47
CA GLY A 19 2.67 6.56 -0.20
C GLY A 19 1.38 7.39 -0.28
N PHE A 20 0.89 7.67 -1.49
CA PHE A 20 -0.48 8.12 -1.71
C PHE A 20 -0.94 7.75 -3.12
N GLN A 21 -1.67 6.65 -3.20
CA GLN A 21 -2.29 6.18 -4.43
C GLN A 21 -3.80 6.12 -4.27
N THR A 22 -4.52 6.52 -5.31
CA THR A 22 -5.98 6.44 -5.33
C THR A 22 -6.47 5.69 -6.56
N GLY A 23 -7.61 4.99 -6.42
CA GLY A 23 -8.29 4.35 -7.52
C GLY A 23 -9.80 4.57 -7.46
N ILE A 24 -10.37 4.96 -8.58
CA ILE A 24 -11.82 5.15 -8.76
C ILE A 24 -12.25 4.22 -9.89
N ILE A 25 -13.16 3.32 -9.59
CA ILE A 25 -13.69 2.32 -10.50
C ILE A 25 -15.17 2.62 -10.72
N ASP A 26 -15.51 3.13 -11.91
CA ASP A 26 -16.88 3.37 -12.33
C ASP A 26 -17.34 2.23 -13.25
N PHE A 27 -18.50 1.67 -13.01
CA PHE A 27 -19.07 0.62 -13.84
C PHE A 27 -20.55 0.86 -14.12
N TYR A 28 -20.95 0.51 -15.33
CA TYR A 28 -22.27 0.79 -15.86
C TYR A 28 -22.91 -0.49 -16.35
N VAL A 29 -24.11 -0.78 -15.84
CA VAL A 29 -24.96 -1.89 -16.26
C VAL A 29 -26.31 -1.32 -16.62
N ASN A 30 -26.71 -1.41 -17.88
CA ASN A 30 -28.01 -0.88 -18.36
C ASN A 30 -28.31 0.54 -17.85
N GLU A 31 -27.38 1.48 -18.07
CA GLU A 31 -27.46 2.88 -17.64
C GLU A 31 -27.41 3.14 -16.12
N THR A 32 -27.45 2.10 -15.31
CA THR A 32 -27.24 2.24 -13.85
C THR A 32 -25.77 2.30 -13.56
N HIS A 33 -25.37 3.27 -12.72
CA HIS A 33 -23.98 3.55 -12.38
C HIS A 33 -23.64 3.03 -10.98
N GLY A 34 -22.50 2.35 -10.87
CA GLY A 34 -21.84 2.02 -9.61
C GLY A 34 -20.44 2.60 -9.56
N ARG A 35 -19.99 2.94 -8.36
CA ARG A 35 -18.64 3.44 -8.11
C ARG A 35 -18.03 2.71 -6.91
N TYR A 36 -16.75 2.43 -7.02
CA TYR A 36 -15.92 1.96 -5.91
C TYR A 36 -14.63 2.77 -5.86
N THR A 37 -14.32 3.32 -4.69
CA THR A 37 -13.15 4.18 -4.49
C THR A 37 -12.24 3.54 -3.45
N TYR A 38 -10.96 3.40 -3.78
CA TYR A 38 -9.96 2.95 -2.82
C TYR A 38 -8.80 3.92 -2.71
N VAL A 39 -8.16 3.91 -1.56
CA VAL A 39 -6.90 4.60 -1.29
C VAL A 39 -5.88 3.58 -0.79
N PHE A 40 -4.65 3.68 -1.24
CA PHE A 40 -3.52 2.89 -0.78
C PHE A 40 -2.46 3.85 -0.24
N ASP A 41 -2.26 3.82 1.07
CA ASP A 41 -1.47 4.74 1.87
C ASP A 41 -1.93 6.20 1.79
N CYS A 42 -1.56 7.00 2.78
CA CYS A 42 -1.66 8.44 2.75
C CYS A 42 -0.64 9.03 3.71
N GLY A 43 0.58 9.27 3.23
CA GLY A 43 1.64 9.84 4.04
C GLY A 43 2.79 10.39 3.21
N THR A 44 3.61 11.22 3.82
CA THR A 44 4.78 11.85 3.20
C THR A 44 5.81 12.25 4.25
N GLU A 45 7.10 12.19 3.89
CA GLU A 45 8.18 12.84 4.66
C GLU A 45 8.31 14.34 4.36
N ALA A 46 7.59 14.83 3.34
CA ALA A 46 7.57 16.23 3.00
C ALA A 46 6.67 17.04 3.96
N ARG A 47 6.50 18.34 3.68
CA ARG A 47 5.62 19.19 4.48
C ARG A 47 4.18 18.69 4.42
N GLN A 48 3.49 18.70 5.55
CA GLN A 48 2.08 18.27 5.69
C GLN A 48 1.15 18.94 4.65
N THR A 49 1.43 20.22 4.31
CA THR A 49 0.66 20.95 3.29
C THR A 49 0.69 20.31 1.90
N ILE A 50 1.72 19.52 1.57
CA ILE A 50 1.80 18.81 0.28
C ILE A 50 0.73 17.72 0.25
N ILE A 51 0.67 16.86 1.27
CA ILE A 51 -0.31 15.77 1.31
C ILE A 51 -1.74 16.32 1.35
N GLU A 52 -2.01 17.38 2.13
CA GLU A 52 -3.32 18.04 2.21
C GLU A 52 -3.76 18.60 0.85
N ASN A 53 -2.83 19.18 0.09
CA ASN A 53 -3.12 19.65 -1.27
C ASN A 53 -3.47 18.48 -2.20
N ARG A 54 -2.79 17.33 -2.09
CA ARG A 54 -3.09 16.14 -2.90
C ARG A 54 -4.42 15.50 -2.52
N ILE A 55 -4.78 15.50 -1.24
CA ILE A 55 -6.11 15.07 -0.77
C ILE A 55 -7.20 15.94 -1.41
N ARG A 56 -7.02 17.27 -1.44
CA ARG A 56 -7.96 18.17 -2.13
C ARG A 56 -8.06 17.90 -3.64
N GLN A 57 -6.93 17.66 -4.30
CA GLN A 57 -6.90 17.28 -5.71
C GLN A 57 -7.60 15.94 -5.97
N PHE A 58 -7.46 14.97 -5.08
CA PHE A 58 -8.22 13.71 -5.16
C PHE A 58 -9.73 13.94 -5.11
N ASP A 59 -10.23 14.78 -4.20
CA ASP A 59 -11.65 15.10 -4.12
C ASP A 59 -12.16 15.83 -5.37
N GLN A 60 -11.37 16.75 -5.91
CA GLN A 60 -11.67 17.42 -7.19
C GLN A 60 -11.70 16.43 -8.35
N GLN A 61 -10.74 15.48 -8.41
CA GLN A 61 -10.71 14.43 -9.41
C GLN A 61 -11.98 13.58 -9.36
N ALA A 62 -12.37 13.12 -8.17
CA ALA A 62 -13.58 12.33 -7.98
C ALA A 62 -14.85 13.08 -8.39
N THR A 63 -14.93 14.38 -8.10
CA THR A 63 -16.03 15.26 -8.53
C THR A 63 -16.05 15.42 -10.05
N ILE A 64 -14.91 15.66 -10.69
CA ILE A 64 -14.78 15.76 -12.15
C ILE A 64 -15.27 14.45 -12.81
N LEU A 65 -14.86 13.31 -12.30
CA LEU A 65 -15.27 12.01 -12.80
C LEU A 65 -16.78 11.81 -12.63
N GLN A 66 -17.35 12.18 -11.48
CA GLN A 66 -18.78 12.06 -11.22
C GLN A 66 -19.64 12.90 -12.19
N THR A 67 -19.24 14.14 -12.43
CA THR A 67 -19.98 15.04 -13.35
C THR A 67 -19.84 14.65 -14.83
N SER A 68 -18.82 13.88 -15.17
CA SER A 68 -18.52 13.43 -16.53
C SER A 68 -19.21 12.10 -16.89
N THR A 69 -19.88 11.46 -15.96
CA THR A 69 -20.46 10.12 -16.13
C THR A 69 -21.91 10.11 -16.64
N HIS A 70 -22.57 11.27 -16.85
CA HIS A 70 -23.94 11.31 -17.35
C HIS A 70 -24.04 10.75 -18.79
N PRO A 71 -24.93 9.75 -19.04
CA PRO A 71 -25.02 9.04 -20.33
C PRO A 71 -25.46 9.92 -21.54
N THR A 72 -26.03 11.09 -21.27
CA THR A 72 -26.58 12.01 -22.30
C THR A 72 -25.53 12.82 -23.06
N SER A 73 -24.26 12.78 -22.66
CA SER A 73 -23.19 13.53 -23.29
C SER A 73 -22.57 12.76 -24.47
N ARG A 74 -22.57 13.34 -25.65
CA ARG A 74 -22.09 12.75 -26.92
C ARG A 74 -20.70 12.16 -26.81
N LYS A 75 -20.56 10.87 -27.15
CA LYS A 75 -19.44 9.95 -26.88
C LYS A 75 -18.01 10.46 -27.14
N ASN A 76 -17.79 11.40 -28.03
CA ASN A 76 -16.43 11.85 -28.41
C ASN A 76 -15.97 13.16 -27.76
N THR A 77 -16.89 14.02 -27.33
CA THR A 77 -16.54 15.32 -26.71
C THR A 77 -16.16 15.18 -25.24
N ILE A 78 -16.66 14.13 -24.58
CA ILE A 78 -16.39 13.87 -23.14
C ILE A 78 -14.95 13.47 -22.91
N ALA A 79 -14.40 12.57 -23.73
CA ALA A 79 -13.04 12.05 -23.52
C ALA A 79 -11.98 13.17 -23.61
N THR A 80 -12.18 14.13 -24.53
CA THR A 80 -11.25 15.26 -24.70
C THR A 80 -11.41 16.28 -23.56
N GLY A 81 -12.64 16.61 -23.20
CA GLY A 81 -12.92 17.56 -22.13
C GLY A 81 -12.52 17.04 -20.75
N LEU A 82 -12.77 15.76 -20.45
CA LEU A 82 -12.35 15.12 -19.20
C LEU A 82 -10.84 15.13 -19.03
N HIS A 83 -10.11 14.78 -20.09
CA HIS A 83 -8.68 14.79 -20.09
C HIS A 83 -8.10 16.18 -19.77
N SER A 84 -8.54 17.22 -20.48
CA SER A 84 -8.09 18.59 -20.23
C SER A 84 -8.38 19.04 -18.81
N ARG A 85 -9.55 18.70 -18.26
CA ARG A 85 -9.90 19.01 -16.86
C ARG A 85 -8.97 18.31 -15.86
N LEU A 86 -8.67 17.03 -16.08
CA LEU A 86 -7.77 16.26 -15.22
C LEU A 86 -6.32 16.76 -15.34
N THR A 87 -5.85 17.09 -16.54
CA THR A 87 -4.53 17.68 -16.76
C THR A 87 -4.43 19.03 -16.04
N ASN A 88 -5.42 19.90 -16.19
CA ASN A 88 -5.45 21.19 -15.50
C ASN A 88 -5.48 21.03 -13.99
N LEU A 89 -6.25 20.08 -13.45
CA LEU A 89 -6.28 19.78 -12.02
C LEU A 89 -4.90 19.37 -11.50
N ILE A 90 -4.22 18.47 -12.21
CA ILE A 90 -2.91 17.97 -11.81
C ILE A 90 -1.84 19.07 -11.86
N VAL A 91 -1.90 19.94 -12.86
CA VAL A 91 -0.87 20.97 -13.10
C VAL A 91 -1.11 22.25 -12.31
N ASN A 92 -2.33 22.76 -12.30
CA ASN A 92 -2.62 24.14 -11.89
C ASN A 92 -3.16 24.27 -10.47
N ASN A 93 -3.54 23.17 -9.80
CA ASN A 93 -4.04 23.16 -8.41
C ASN A 93 -5.19 24.17 -8.16
N GLU A 94 -5.97 24.52 -9.18
CA GLU A 94 -7.06 25.50 -9.10
C GLU A 94 -8.40 24.80 -8.88
N GLY A 95 -9.17 25.21 -7.88
CA GLY A 95 -10.54 24.75 -7.69
C GLY A 95 -11.14 25.14 -6.34
N ASN A 96 -12.48 25.26 -6.31
CA ASN A 96 -13.26 25.46 -5.10
C ASN A 96 -13.11 24.25 -4.16
N SER A 97 -13.36 24.45 -2.86
CA SER A 97 -13.35 23.36 -1.87
C SER A 97 -14.33 22.26 -2.30
N PRO A 98 -13.84 21.08 -2.70
CA PRO A 98 -14.71 20.02 -3.22
C PRO A 98 -15.47 19.32 -2.09
N THR A 99 -16.57 18.68 -2.44
CA THR A 99 -17.21 17.73 -1.53
C THR A 99 -16.25 16.56 -1.29
N LYS A 100 -16.06 16.18 -0.02
CA LYS A 100 -15.20 15.05 0.35
C LYS A 100 -15.76 13.75 -0.26
N SER A 101 -14.94 13.05 -1.02
CA SER A 101 -15.34 11.81 -1.68
C SER A 101 -15.37 10.65 -0.71
N LYS A 102 -16.38 9.80 -0.79
CA LYS A 102 -16.42 8.54 -0.05
C LYS A 102 -15.23 7.65 -0.43
N ILE A 103 -14.67 6.95 0.54
CA ILE A 103 -13.67 5.90 0.37
C ILE A 103 -14.29 4.56 0.77
N ASP A 104 -14.39 3.62 -0.18
CA ASP A 104 -14.92 2.30 0.10
C ASP A 104 -13.88 1.40 0.78
N ALA A 105 -12.59 1.55 0.44
CA ALA A 105 -11.49 0.86 1.11
C ALA A 105 -10.25 1.74 1.26
N LEU A 106 -9.69 1.82 2.46
CA LEU A 106 -8.39 2.40 2.77
C LEU A 106 -7.41 1.27 3.09
N TYR A 107 -6.39 1.10 2.27
CA TYR A 107 -5.30 0.16 2.50
C TYR A 107 -4.12 0.91 3.12
N ILE A 108 -3.59 0.41 4.22
CA ILE A 108 -2.38 0.90 4.87
C ILE A 108 -1.31 -0.17 4.66
N SER A 109 -0.27 0.16 3.90
CA SER A 109 0.73 -0.83 3.53
C SER A 109 1.61 -1.26 4.69
N HIS A 110 2.05 -0.32 5.49
CA HIS A 110 2.86 -0.52 6.69
C HIS A 110 2.83 0.72 7.60
N PHE A 111 3.58 0.70 8.71
CA PHE A 111 3.48 1.70 9.76
C PHE A 111 4.56 2.79 9.72
N ASP A 112 5.26 2.99 8.58
CA ASP A 112 6.18 4.12 8.45
C ASP A 112 5.41 5.45 8.33
N LEU A 113 5.94 6.51 8.91
CA LEU A 113 5.26 7.81 8.97
C LEU A 113 4.99 8.40 7.59
N ASP A 114 5.85 8.16 6.63
CA ASP A 114 5.66 8.61 5.25
C ASP A 114 4.56 7.85 4.48
N HIS A 115 3.96 6.81 5.09
CA HIS A 115 2.80 6.10 4.58
C HIS A 115 1.51 6.39 5.35
N ILE A 116 1.60 6.85 6.61
CA ILE A 116 0.44 7.03 7.47
C ILE A 116 0.18 8.49 7.92
N SER A 117 1.14 9.40 7.79
CA SER A 117 1.07 10.75 8.37
C SER A 117 -0.11 11.60 7.86
N GLY A 118 -0.61 11.33 6.67
CA GLY A 118 -1.76 12.05 6.07
C GLY A 118 -3.12 11.43 6.36
N ILE A 119 -3.19 10.25 6.99
CA ILE A 119 -4.46 9.54 7.23
C ILE A 119 -5.46 10.39 8.03
N PRO A 120 -5.07 11.12 9.10
CA PRO A 120 -6.00 11.98 9.81
C PRO A 120 -6.63 13.05 8.91
N ALA A 121 -5.83 13.71 8.09
CA ALA A 121 -6.33 14.72 7.15
C ALA A 121 -7.21 14.12 6.04
N LEU A 122 -6.86 12.90 5.57
CA LEU A 122 -7.66 12.18 4.60
C LEU A 122 -9.03 11.81 5.16
N CYS A 123 -9.08 11.30 6.38
CA CYS A 123 -10.29 10.76 6.99
C CYS A 123 -11.18 11.83 7.66
N ASP A 124 -10.66 13.03 7.93
CA ASP A 124 -11.41 14.09 8.58
C ASP A 124 -12.74 14.37 7.88
N GLY A 125 -13.86 14.14 8.58
CA GLY A 125 -15.23 14.32 8.08
C GLY A 125 -15.55 13.55 6.78
N ARG A 126 -14.85 12.45 6.50
CA ARG A 126 -15.04 11.60 5.31
C ARG A 126 -15.67 10.25 5.70
N GLU A 127 -16.57 9.76 4.85
CA GLU A 127 -17.05 8.40 4.96
C GLU A 127 -15.97 7.43 4.44
N VAL A 128 -15.50 6.54 5.32
CA VAL A 128 -14.63 5.41 4.98
C VAL A 128 -15.34 4.13 5.41
N THR A 129 -15.52 3.18 4.48
CA THR A 129 -16.30 1.97 4.74
C THR A 129 -15.46 0.88 5.40
N GLU A 130 -14.24 0.64 4.91
CA GLU A 130 -13.33 -0.34 5.53
C GLU A 130 -11.87 0.14 5.47
N CYS A 131 -11.08 -0.32 6.45
CA CYS A 131 -9.62 -0.21 6.45
C CYS A 131 -8.99 -1.59 6.41
N ILE A 132 -7.94 -1.73 5.60
CA ILE A 132 -7.13 -2.92 5.49
C ILE A 132 -5.71 -2.57 5.94
N ILE A 133 -5.23 -3.29 6.95
CA ILE A 133 -3.90 -3.09 7.54
C ILE A 133 -3.07 -4.37 7.41
N PRO A 134 -1.72 -4.29 7.47
CA PRO A 134 -0.90 -5.49 7.51
C PRO A 134 -1.13 -6.25 8.82
N THR A 135 -1.08 -7.58 8.74
CA THR A 135 -1.06 -8.42 9.94
C THR A 135 0.27 -8.22 10.66
N THR A 136 0.23 -7.91 11.95
CA THR A 136 1.42 -7.68 12.80
C THR A 136 1.14 -8.06 14.24
N THR A 137 2.15 -8.57 14.93
CA THR A 137 2.10 -8.78 16.39
C THR A 137 2.32 -7.46 17.15
N VAL A 138 1.99 -7.46 18.44
CA VAL A 138 2.25 -6.30 19.32
C VAL A 138 3.76 -6.02 19.41
N HIS A 139 4.60 -7.06 19.54
CA HIS A 139 6.06 -6.93 19.60
C HIS A 139 6.64 -6.31 18.33
N GLU A 140 6.14 -6.70 17.17
CA GLU A 140 6.53 -6.13 15.89
C GLU A 140 6.16 -4.66 15.78
N ARG A 141 4.95 -4.28 16.20
CA ARG A 141 4.53 -2.87 16.23
C ARG A 141 5.36 -2.03 17.20
N PHE A 142 5.71 -2.59 18.37
CA PHE A 142 6.58 -1.93 19.33
C PHE A 142 7.98 -1.72 18.76
N LEU A 143 8.55 -2.72 18.08
CA LEU A 143 9.81 -2.62 17.38
C LEU A 143 9.75 -1.59 16.24
N CYS A 144 8.66 -1.54 15.47
CA CYS A 144 8.43 -0.54 14.43
C CYS A 144 8.45 0.88 14.98
N LEU A 145 7.74 1.11 16.08
CA LEU A 145 7.72 2.40 16.76
C LEU A 145 9.11 2.79 17.25
N ALA A 146 9.83 1.86 17.90
CA ALA A 146 11.22 2.08 18.29
C ALA A 146 12.09 2.47 17.10
N SER A 147 11.99 1.74 16.00
CA SER A 147 12.74 2.03 14.77
C SER A 147 12.47 3.44 14.22
N ASN A 148 11.22 3.88 14.25
CA ASN A 148 10.86 5.24 13.81
C ASN A 148 11.37 6.32 14.76
N LEU A 149 11.30 6.09 16.08
CA LEU A 149 11.82 7.01 17.07
C LEU A 149 13.35 7.16 17.01
N PHE A 150 14.06 6.04 16.83
CA PHE A 150 15.53 6.00 16.82
C PHE A 150 16.14 6.11 15.41
N ARG A 151 15.36 6.39 14.38
CA ARG A 151 15.85 6.58 13.01
C ARG A 151 16.81 7.78 12.99
N THR A 152 18.10 7.48 12.89
CA THR A 152 19.13 8.50 12.78
C THR A 152 19.06 9.16 11.41
N ASP A 153 18.77 10.44 11.38
CA ASP A 153 19.03 11.27 10.20
C ASP A 153 20.54 11.20 9.93
N LYS A 154 20.96 10.66 8.78
CA LYS A 154 22.37 10.51 8.40
C LYS A 154 23.18 11.81 8.50
N ASN A 155 22.50 12.94 8.62
CA ASN A 155 23.07 14.28 8.74
C ASN A 155 23.15 14.79 10.19
N ARG A 156 22.64 14.06 11.19
CA ARG A 156 22.77 14.43 12.61
C ARG A 156 23.61 13.39 13.31
N SER A 157 24.77 13.80 13.77
CA SER A 157 25.79 12.97 14.43
C SER A 157 25.44 12.47 15.85
N THR A 158 24.17 12.48 16.21
CA THR A 158 23.75 12.09 17.56
C THR A 158 22.79 10.89 17.50
N ASP A 159 23.26 9.74 18.02
CA ASP A 159 22.47 8.54 18.32
C ASP A 159 21.42 8.78 19.45
N THR A 160 20.99 10.02 19.67
CA THR A 160 20.11 10.40 20.76
C THR A 160 18.74 10.80 20.24
N ILE A 161 17.71 10.12 20.73
CA ILE A 161 16.36 10.68 20.69
C ILE A 161 16.42 11.99 21.48
N THR A 162 15.93 13.07 20.88
CA THR A 162 15.64 14.28 21.66
C THR A 162 14.22 14.14 22.21
N ASP A 163 13.98 14.63 23.44
CA ASP A 163 12.63 14.72 24.03
C ASP A 163 11.64 15.38 23.06
N GLU A 164 12.12 16.33 22.24
CA GLU A 164 11.36 17.00 21.19
C GLU A 164 10.73 16.00 20.21
N ARG A 165 11.44 14.95 19.80
CA ARG A 165 10.95 13.95 18.84
C ARG A 165 9.81 13.10 19.40
N ILE A 166 9.87 12.75 20.68
CA ILE A 166 8.82 12.00 21.38
C ILE A 166 7.55 12.88 21.48
N HIS A 167 7.71 14.16 21.78
CA HIS A 167 6.61 15.12 21.89
C HIS A 167 6.01 15.52 20.53
N GLU A 168 6.74 15.36 19.44
CA GLU A 168 6.24 15.61 18.07
C GLU A 168 5.30 14.50 17.57
N ILE A 169 5.31 13.31 18.19
CA ILE A 169 4.43 12.22 17.78
C ILE A 169 3.00 12.53 18.23
N SER A 170 2.11 12.61 17.27
CA SER A 170 0.69 12.85 17.55
C SER A 170 0.04 11.70 18.30
N GLU A 171 -0.96 12.02 19.14
CA GLU A 171 -1.67 11.05 19.99
C GLU A 171 -2.24 9.87 19.20
N TRP A 172 -2.72 10.12 17.98
CA TRP A 172 -3.28 9.07 17.16
C TRP A 172 -2.21 8.06 16.66
N ILE A 173 -0.97 8.50 16.45
CA ILE A 173 0.13 7.63 16.04
C ILE A 173 0.47 6.67 17.17
N TRP A 174 0.58 7.15 18.42
CA TRP A 174 0.77 6.27 19.57
C TRP A 174 -0.28 5.18 19.62
N LYS A 175 -1.56 5.57 19.58
CA LYS A 175 -2.68 4.63 19.59
C LYS A 175 -2.69 3.70 18.38
N PHE A 176 -2.26 4.20 17.22
CA PHE A 176 -2.20 3.38 16.00
C PHE A 176 -1.17 2.26 16.08
N TYR A 177 -0.01 2.51 16.68
CA TYR A 177 0.98 1.45 16.92
C TYR A 177 0.53 0.47 18.00
N GLU A 178 -0.09 0.95 19.06
CA GLU A 178 -0.57 0.12 20.16
C GLU A 178 -1.75 -0.76 19.73
N GLN A 179 -2.79 -0.13 19.21
CA GLN A 179 -4.08 -0.72 18.88
C GLN A 179 -4.62 -0.14 17.57
N PRO A 180 -4.12 -0.58 16.41
CA PRO A 180 -4.45 0.05 15.12
C PRO A 180 -5.94 0.04 14.80
N GLU A 181 -6.66 -1.04 15.12
CA GLU A 181 -8.11 -1.10 14.93
C GLU A 181 -8.85 -0.06 15.77
N LEU A 182 -8.50 0.07 17.05
CA LEU A 182 -9.13 1.05 17.95
C LEU A 182 -8.80 2.49 17.51
N ALA A 183 -7.55 2.75 17.14
CA ALA A 183 -7.12 4.07 16.66
C ALA A 183 -7.90 4.50 15.41
N LEU A 184 -8.09 3.59 14.45
CA LEU A 184 -8.86 3.84 13.24
C LEU A 184 -10.35 4.06 13.55
N LYS A 185 -10.94 3.27 14.46
CA LYS A 185 -12.32 3.45 14.89
C LYS A 185 -12.55 4.80 15.58
N LEU A 186 -11.65 5.22 16.43
CA LEU A 186 -11.74 6.51 17.12
C LEU A 186 -11.56 7.70 16.15
N MET A 187 -10.68 7.55 15.17
CA MET A 187 -10.37 8.63 14.22
C MET A 187 -11.42 8.77 13.11
N ILE A 188 -11.96 7.68 12.61
CA ILE A 188 -12.86 7.67 11.44
C ILE A 188 -14.32 7.62 11.91
N ASN A 189 -14.72 6.49 12.47
CA ASN A 189 -16.00 6.25 13.13
C ASN A 189 -15.98 4.87 13.80
N GLU A 190 -16.78 4.67 14.84
CA GLU A 190 -16.84 3.43 15.62
C GLU A 190 -17.31 2.20 14.83
N HIS A 191 -18.01 2.42 13.72
CA HIS A 191 -18.59 1.36 12.88
C HIS A 191 -17.69 0.96 11.70
N ILE A 192 -16.53 1.61 11.52
CA ILE A 192 -15.62 1.24 10.44
C ILE A 192 -15.18 -0.22 10.59
N LYS A 193 -15.20 -0.93 9.49
CA LYS A 193 -14.67 -2.29 9.44
C LYS A 193 -13.15 -2.22 9.28
N VAL A 194 -12.41 -2.75 10.24
CA VAL A 194 -10.96 -2.92 10.13
C VAL A 194 -10.67 -4.40 9.96
N ARG A 195 -9.83 -4.75 9.00
CA ARG A 195 -9.36 -6.12 8.79
C ARG A 195 -7.87 -6.16 8.51
N GLU A 196 -7.25 -7.23 8.92
CA GLU A 196 -5.86 -7.52 8.62
C GLU A 196 -5.75 -8.24 7.27
N SER A 197 -4.77 -7.84 6.46
CA SER A 197 -4.41 -8.55 5.24
C SER A 197 -3.58 -9.78 5.61
N PRO A 198 -3.92 -10.98 5.11
CA PRO A 198 -3.23 -12.20 5.50
C PRO A 198 -1.76 -12.17 5.08
N TYR A 199 -0.95 -12.94 5.77
CA TYR A 199 0.42 -13.20 5.35
C TYR A 199 0.44 -13.92 4.00
N ALA A 200 1.44 -13.57 3.20
CA ALA A 200 1.80 -14.30 2.02
C ALA A 200 2.47 -15.62 2.42
N GLU A 201 1.68 -16.67 2.63
CA GLU A 201 2.23 -18.01 2.83
C GLU A 201 2.70 -18.57 1.49
N ALA A 202 4.01 -18.86 1.39
CA ALA A 202 4.44 -19.82 0.40
C ALA A 202 3.69 -21.12 0.70
N ASN A 203 2.98 -21.70 -0.28
CA ASN A 203 2.36 -23.02 -0.16
C ASN A 203 3.45 -24.05 0.17
N ASN A 204 3.88 -24.05 1.39
CA ASN A 204 4.67 -25.11 1.95
C ASN A 204 3.72 -26.27 2.20
N GLN A 205 3.52 -27.13 1.18
CA GLN A 205 3.58 -28.54 1.41
C GLN A 205 4.97 -28.86 1.99
N ARG A 206 5.38 -28.21 3.06
CA ARG A 206 6.38 -28.74 3.96
C ARG A 206 5.74 -29.97 4.57
N THR A 207 6.13 -31.10 3.96
CA THR A 207 5.98 -32.42 4.52
C THR A 207 5.98 -32.31 6.05
N ALA A 208 5.00 -32.92 6.67
CA ALA A 208 4.67 -32.92 8.12
C ALA A 208 5.82 -33.39 9.05
N HIS A 209 7.08 -33.22 8.67
CA HIS A 209 8.26 -33.79 9.33
C HIS A 209 9.15 -32.76 10.04
N GLN A 210 8.94 -31.45 10.00
CA GLN A 210 9.91 -30.51 10.58
C GLN A 210 9.41 -29.56 11.67
N ASN A 211 8.13 -29.50 12.03
CA ASN A 211 7.69 -28.62 13.12
C ASN A 211 7.17 -29.40 14.33
N LYS A 212 8.11 -30.01 15.10
CA LYS A 212 7.79 -30.59 16.42
C LYS A 212 7.84 -29.59 17.58
N ASN A 213 8.18 -28.33 17.35
CA ASN A 213 8.43 -27.35 18.42
C ASN A 213 7.59 -26.05 18.33
N GLU A 214 6.58 -25.97 17.46
CA GLU A 214 5.64 -24.83 17.51
C GLU A 214 4.60 -25.07 18.63
N THR A 215 4.44 -24.08 19.50
CA THR A 215 3.44 -24.14 20.56
C THR A 215 2.02 -24.12 19.98
N LEU A 216 1.08 -24.74 20.66
CA LEU A 216 -0.34 -24.79 20.26
C LEU A 216 -0.95 -23.38 20.10
N GLU A 217 -0.46 -22.38 20.83
CA GLU A 217 -0.88 -20.99 20.77
C GLU A 217 -0.48 -20.32 19.45
N GLU A 218 0.72 -20.56 18.94
CA GLU A 218 1.15 -20.04 17.63
C GLU A 218 0.31 -20.61 16.51
N ARG A 219 -0.06 -21.88 16.55
CA ARG A 219 -0.97 -22.51 15.58
C ARG A 219 -2.37 -21.91 15.62
N GLU A 220 -2.89 -21.54 16.79
CA GLU A 220 -4.21 -20.91 16.92
C GLU A 220 -4.25 -19.48 16.39
N ILE A 221 -3.18 -18.70 16.51
CA ILE A 221 -3.08 -17.36 15.92
C ILE A 221 -3.11 -17.44 14.40
N TYR A 222 -2.37 -18.37 13.78
CA TYR A 222 -2.34 -18.58 12.33
C TYR A 222 -3.62 -19.23 11.76
N SER A 223 -4.35 -20.03 12.55
CA SER A 223 -5.57 -20.72 12.10
C SER A 223 -6.84 -19.89 12.25
N LYS A 224 -6.82 -18.82 13.03
CA LYS A 224 -7.96 -17.89 13.23
C LYS A 224 -8.16 -16.88 12.12
N THR A 225 -7.48 -17.00 10.98
CA THR A 225 -7.88 -16.27 9.77
C THR A 225 -9.24 -16.81 9.29
N THR A 226 -10.26 -16.52 10.06
CA THR A 226 -11.65 -16.78 9.67
C THR A 226 -11.87 -16.11 8.32
N HIS A 227 -12.23 -16.90 7.32
CA HIS A 227 -12.67 -16.43 6.02
C HIS A 227 -13.91 -15.54 6.19
N ILE A 228 -13.71 -14.30 6.60
CA ILE A 228 -14.79 -13.32 6.72
C ILE A 228 -15.20 -12.96 5.30
N THR A 229 -16.22 -13.62 4.80
CA THR A 229 -16.90 -13.19 3.59
C THR A 229 -17.96 -12.17 3.97
N SER A 230 -17.80 -10.93 3.57
CA SER A 230 -18.88 -9.95 3.60
C SER A 230 -19.36 -9.68 2.18
N THR A 231 -20.66 -9.46 2.05
CA THR A 231 -21.29 -9.11 0.77
C THR A 231 -22.08 -7.84 0.96
N THR A 232 -21.66 -6.76 0.28
CA THR A 232 -22.38 -5.49 0.25
C THR A 232 -23.08 -5.36 -1.09
N ARG A 233 -24.40 -5.14 -1.08
CA ARG A 233 -25.19 -4.89 -2.29
C ARG A 233 -25.07 -3.43 -2.70
N THR A 234 -24.86 -3.21 -3.99
CA THR A 234 -24.92 -1.89 -4.63
C THR A 234 -26.10 -1.88 -5.64
N PRO A 235 -26.57 -0.72 -6.11
CA PRO A 235 -27.64 -0.65 -7.11
C PRO A 235 -27.35 -1.45 -8.38
N VAL A 236 -26.09 -1.67 -8.72
CA VAL A 236 -25.65 -2.30 -9.99
C VAL A 236 -24.91 -3.62 -9.78
N GLY A 237 -24.78 -4.10 -8.53
CA GLY A 237 -24.04 -5.33 -8.31
C GLY A 237 -23.77 -5.61 -6.84
N THR A 238 -22.71 -6.35 -6.60
CA THR A 238 -22.27 -6.72 -5.24
C THR A 238 -20.77 -6.56 -5.07
N ILE A 239 -20.35 -6.15 -3.90
CA ILE A 239 -18.95 -6.16 -3.46
C ILE A 239 -18.78 -7.35 -2.53
N LYS A 240 -17.91 -8.28 -2.90
CA LYS A 240 -17.56 -9.45 -2.09
C LYS A 240 -16.17 -9.26 -1.53
N THR A 241 -16.04 -9.28 -0.22
CA THR A 241 -14.77 -9.12 0.48
C THR A 241 -14.40 -10.44 1.18
N GLN A 242 -13.20 -10.94 0.88
CA GLN A 242 -12.52 -12.05 1.55
C GLN A 242 -11.30 -11.51 2.30
N SER A 243 -10.59 -12.35 3.04
CA SER A 243 -9.40 -11.92 3.80
C SER A 243 -8.33 -11.26 2.92
N ASP A 244 -8.05 -11.85 1.75
CA ASP A 244 -6.98 -11.44 0.83
C ASP A 244 -7.46 -10.60 -0.35
N ARG A 245 -8.77 -10.52 -0.59
CA ARG A 245 -9.30 -9.87 -1.80
C ARG A 245 -10.65 -9.22 -1.63
N THR A 246 -10.87 -8.17 -2.40
CA THR A 246 -12.17 -7.56 -2.61
C THR A 246 -12.53 -7.67 -4.10
N GLN A 247 -13.65 -8.27 -4.42
CA GLN A 247 -14.15 -8.39 -5.80
C GLN A 247 -15.40 -7.55 -6.00
N ILE A 248 -15.39 -6.75 -7.05
CA ILE A 248 -16.54 -5.99 -7.51
C ILE A 248 -17.23 -6.82 -8.58
N HIS A 249 -18.50 -7.15 -8.32
CA HIS A 249 -19.34 -7.92 -9.20
C HIS A 249 -20.44 -7.03 -9.78
N ALA A 250 -20.62 -7.06 -11.07
CA ALA A 250 -21.78 -6.46 -11.73
C ALA A 250 -22.93 -7.47 -11.79
N ALA A 251 -24.14 -7.02 -11.48
CA ALA A 251 -25.35 -7.82 -11.65
C ALA A 251 -25.82 -7.71 -13.12
N THR A 252 -26.08 -8.85 -13.75
CA THR A 252 -26.65 -8.87 -15.09
C THR A 252 -28.19 -8.93 -15.00
N PRO A 253 -28.93 -8.60 -16.06
CA PRO A 253 -30.38 -8.71 -16.07
C PRO A 253 -30.90 -10.11 -15.74
N ASN A 254 -30.14 -11.13 -16.01
CA ASN A 254 -30.48 -12.54 -15.73
C ASN A 254 -30.12 -12.96 -14.29
N ASN A 255 -29.87 -12.00 -13.38
CA ASN A 255 -29.44 -12.22 -11.98
C ASN A 255 -28.11 -13.01 -11.84
N THR A 256 -27.33 -13.13 -12.90
CA THR A 256 -25.96 -13.63 -12.79
C THR A 256 -25.03 -12.51 -12.29
N SER A 257 -24.03 -12.87 -11.53
CA SER A 257 -23.06 -11.94 -10.92
C SER A 257 -21.68 -12.18 -11.55
N ILE A 258 -21.16 -11.18 -12.26
CA ILE A 258 -19.89 -11.29 -13.00
C ILE A 258 -18.83 -10.46 -12.25
N PRO A 259 -17.72 -11.07 -11.82
CA PRO A 259 -16.61 -10.32 -11.24
C PRO A 259 -15.93 -9.48 -12.32
N ILE A 260 -15.98 -8.16 -12.18
CA ILE A 260 -15.43 -7.20 -13.15
C ILE A 260 -14.12 -6.57 -12.70
N TRP A 261 -13.88 -6.53 -11.40
CA TRP A 261 -12.67 -5.97 -10.81
C TRP A 261 -12.26 -6.71 -9.54
N GLU A 262 -10.97 -6.75 -9.29
CA GLU A 262 -10.38 -7.38 -8.12
C GLU A 262 -9.31 -6.49 -7.51
N LEU A 263 -9.37 -6.32 -6.19
CA LEU A 263 -8.28 -5.82 -5.37
C LEU A 263 -7.78 -6.99 -4.53
N ARG A 264 -6.51 -7.35 -4.67
CA ARG A 264 -5.88 -8.45 -3.94
C ARG A 264 -4.73 -7.90 -3.12
N SER A 265 -4.76 -8.18 -1.81
CA SER A 265 -3.74 -7.70 -0.89
C SER A 265 -3.14 -8.85 -0.08
N HIS A 266 -1.82 -8.81 0.10
CA HIS A 266 -1.08 -9.73 0.96
C HIS A 266 -0.02 -8.96 1.73
N THR A 267 0.13 -9.27 3.01
CA THR A 267 1.24 -8.79 3.81
C THR A 267 2.47 -9.65 3.50
N VAL A 268 3.53 -9.03 3.01
CA VAL A 268 4.84 -9.69 2.97
C VAL A 268 5.39 -9.66 4.39
N HIS A 269 5.67 -10.83 4.93
CA HIS A 269 6.18 -10.98 6.28
C HIS A 269 7.60 -11.54 6.23
N ASP A 270 8.54 -10.81 6.80
CA ASP A 270 9.88 -11.32 7.03
C ASP A 270 9.95 -11.95 8.44
N THR A 271 9.87 -13.28 8.49
CA THR A 271 9.95 -14.05 9.75
C THR A 271 11.20 -13.76 10.59
N ILE A 272 12.21 -13.20 9.92
CA ILE A 272 13.45 -12.73 10.54
C ILE A 272 13.16 -11.61 11.53
N LEU A 273 12.24 -10.73 11.21
CA LEU A 273 11.98 -9.55 12.04
C LEU A 273 11.10 -9.82 13.25
N SER A 274 10.27 -10.85 13.21
CA SER A 274 9.62 -11.35 14.42
C SER A 274 10.65 -11.74 15.47
N LYS A 275 11.72 -12.42 15.06
CA LYS A 275 12.83 -12.79 15.95
C LYS A 275 13.64 -11.58 16.44
N VAL A 276 13.79 -10.54 15.60
CA VAL A 276 14.40 -9.27 16.04
C VAL A 276 13.52 -8.58 17.09
N ALA A 277 12.19 -8.61 16.90
CA ALA A 277 11.24 -8.04 17.84
C ALA A 277 11.31 -8.78 19.21
N GLU A 278 11.32 -10.10 19.20
CA GLU A 278 11.49 -10.92 20.40
C GLU A 278 12.84 -10.64 21.10
N GLN A 279 13.94 -10.57 20.34
CA GLN A 279 15.25 -10.25 20.87
C GLN A 279 15.31 -8.83 21.45
N PHE A 280 14.65 -7.87 20.80
CA PHE A 280 14.57 -6.51 21.31
C PHE A 280 13.85 -6.46 22.67
N ILE A 281 12.71 -7.14 22.81
CA ILE A 281 12.00 -7.27 24.08
C ILE A 281 12.89 -7.94 25.14
N SER A 282 13.57 -9.04 24.79
CA SER A 282 14.50 -9.73 25.71
C SER A 282 15.60 -8.79 26.21
N ASN A 283 16.20 -8.00 25.32
CA ASN A 283 17.25 -7.05 25.70
C ASN A 283 16.73 -5.95 26.65
N LEU A 284 15.46 -5.51 26.47
CA LEU A 284 14.83 -4.55 27.39
C LEU A 284 14.59 -5.15 28.78
N ILE A 285 14.16 -6.41 28.85
CA ILE A 285 13.97 -7.14 30.11
C ILE A 285 15.31 -7.32 30.82
N GLU A 286 16.37 -7.79 30.13
CA GLU A 286 17.70 -8.00 30.68
C GLU A 286 18.32 -6.73 31.29
N ARG A 287 17.96 -5.56 30.75
CA ARG A 287 18.39 -4.25 31.25
C ARG A 287 17.45 -3.64 32.28
N ASN A 288 16.42 -4.37 32.70
CA ASN A 288 15.38 -3.89 33.63
C ASN A 288 14.65 -2.60 33.13
N LEU A 289 14.54 -2.41 31.82
CA LEU A 289 13.79 -1.32 31.23
C LEU A 289 12.31 -1.65 31.15
N ILE A 290 11.96 -2.95 31.05
CA ILE A 290 10.62 -3.48 31.22
C ILE A 290 10.69 -4.69 32.17
N THR A 291 9.62 -4.96 32.90
CA THR A 291 9.53 -6.10 33.79
C THR A 291 9.13 -7.37 33.01
N GLN A 292 9.72 -8.50 33.36
CA GLN A 292 9.32 -9.78 32.77
C GLN A 292 7.85 -10.06 33.10
N GLY A 293 7.04 -10.24 32.07
CA GLY A 293 5.59 -10.41 32.18
C GLY A 293 4.81 -9.10 32.26
N GLU A 294 5.47 -7.94 32.12
CA GLU A 294 4.79 -6.67 31.95
C GLU A 294 3.94 -6.71 30.67
N ASP A 295 2.67 -6.37 30.84
CA ASP A 295 1.71 -6.39 29.73
C ASP A 295 1.87 -5.15 28.86
N ILE A 296 2.72 -5.25 27.81
CA ILE A 296 2.85 -4.19 26.80
C ILE A 296 1.64 -4.11 25.88
N THR A 297 0.61 -4.92 26.13
CA THR A 297 -0.62 -4.93 25.29
C THR A 297 -1.72 -4.04 25.87
N HIS A 298 -1.55 -3.53 27.10
CA HIS A 298 -2.57 -2.65 27.68
C HIS A 298 -2.62 -1.28 26.95
N PRO A 299 -3.76 -0.60 26.93
CA PRO A 299 -3.89 0.70 26.30
C PRO A 299 -2.90 1.72 26.87
N ASN A 300 -2.24 2.48 25.99
CA ASN A 300 -1.19 3.47 26.26
C ASN A 300 0.17 2.90 26.70
N ALA A 301 0.37 1.58 26.73
CA ALA A 301 1.63 0.96 27.16
C ALA A 301 2.86 1.54 26.43
N PHE A 302 2.77 1.69 25.10
CA PHE A 302 3.88 2.22 24.30
C PHE A 302 4.15 3.68 24.62
N LYS A 303 3.10 4.48 24.71
CA LYS A 303 3.23 5.90 25.04
C LYS A 303 3.80 6.09 26.44
N GLU A 304 3.26 5.39 27.43
CA GLU A 304 3.73 5.45 28.82
C GLU A 304 5.20 5.04 28.91
N PHE A 305 5.61 3.96 28.25
CA PHE A 305 6.98 3.50 28.23
C PHE A 305 7.95 4.57 27.69
N TYR A 306 7.68 5.15 26.51
CA TYR A 306 8.61 6.11 25.91
C TYR A 306 8.55 7.49 26.55
N VAL A 307 7.37 7.98 26.97
CA VAL A 307 7.20 9.30 27.56
C VAL A 307 7.70 9.35 29.01
N SER A 308 7.57 8.24 29.77
CA SER A 308 8.08 8.17 31.13
C SER A 308 9.59 7.92 31.22
N SER A 309 10.20 7.40 30.14
CA SER A 309 11.62 7.11 30.08
C SER A 309 12.47 8.39 30.13
N ASN A 310 13.43 8.44 31.02
CA ASN A 310 14.40 9.53 31.06
C ASN A 310 15.44 9.39 29.92
N LEU A 311 16.26 10.41 29.70
CA LEU A 311 17.23 10.43 28.60
C LEU A 311 18.22 9.25 28.63
N ASN A 312 18.61 8.75 29.83
CA ASN A 312 19.49 7.59 29.93
C ASN A 312 18.78 6.31 29.56
N GLU A 313 17.52 6.13 29.96
CA GLU A 313 16.68 4.99 29.58
C GLU A 313 16.44 4.99 28.07
N LEU A 314 16.10 6.13 27.48
CA LEU A 314 15.96 6.26 26.04
C LEU A 314 17.24 5.87 25.28
N LYS A 315 18.43 6.26 25.79
CA LYS A 315 19.70 5.81 25.22
C LYS A 315 19.86 4.30 25.32
N GLN A 316 19.49 3.70 26.46
CA GLN A 316 19.57 2.25 26.65
C GLN A 316 18.58 1.51 25.71
N ILE A 317 17.38 2.02 25.50
CA ILE A 317 16.42 1.48 24.53
C ILE A 317 17.02 1.48 23.12
N GLY A 318 17.64 2.57 22.71
CA GLY A 318 18.33 2.67 21.41
C GLY A 318 19.49 1.67 21.27
N ILE A 319 20.22 1.41 22.36
CA ILE A 319 21.27 0.39 22.42
C ILE A 319 20.65 -1.01 22.27
N CYS A 320 19.57 -1.33 23.00
CA CYS A 320 18.86 -2.61 22.91
C CYS A 320 18.39 -2.89 21.48
N LEU A 321 17.80 -1.87 20.82
CA LEU A 321 17.39 -1.96 19.42
C LEU A 321 18.58 -2.27 18.50
N LYS A 322 19.68 -1.55 18.65
CA LYS A 322 20.90 -1.74 17.85
C LYS A 322 21.53 -3.10 18.07
N GLU A 323 21.55 -3.58 19.30
CA GLU A 323 22.04 -4.92 19.64
C GLU A 323 21.18 -6.02 19.03
N ALA A 324 19.85 -5.95 19.19
CA ALA A 324 18.93 -6.91 18.60
C ALA A 324 19.13 -7.02 17.08
N ILE A 325 19.24 -5.87 16.40
CA ILE A 325 19.53 -5.80 14.98
C ILE A 325 20.91 -6.40 14.63
N ASN A 326 21.95 -6.13 15.43
CA ASN A 326 23.31 -6.61 15.16
C ASN A 326 23.49 -8.09 15.47
N ASP A 327 22.92 -8.58 16.57
CA ASP A 327 22.98 -10.00 16.95
C ASP A 327 22.28 -10.84 15.89
N PHE A 328 21.17 -10.36 15.40
CA PHE A 328 20.50 -10.97 14.27
C PHE A 328 21.40 -11.04 13.02
N LYS A 329 22.06 -9.93 12.62
CA LYS A 329 23.01 -9.89 11.51
C LYS A 329 24.14 -10.92 11.67
N LYS A 330 24.71 -10.99 12.87
CA LYS A 330 25.81 -11.88 13.19
C LYS A 330 25.39 -13.36 13.13
N HIS A 331 24.24 -13.69 13.74
CA HIS A 331 23.73 -15.05 13.80
C HIS A 331 23.44 -15.63 12.40
N TYR A 332 22.83 -14.83 11.54
CA TYR A 332 22.42 -15.27 10.20
C TYR A 332 23.46 -14.98 9.10
N LYS A 333 24.68 -14.52 9.47
CA LYS A 333 25.76 -14.12 8.53
C LYS A 333 25.25 -13.16 7.43
N ILE A 334 24.29 -12.31 7.77
CA ILE A 334 23.64 -11.42 6.84
C ILE A 334 24.50 -10.17 6.71
N THR A 335 25.33 -10.11 5.68
CA THR A 335 26.07 -8.89 5.32
C THR A 335 25.16 -7.97 4.53
N GLY A 336 24.80 -6.83 5.11
CA GLY A 336 24.12 -5.74 4.37
C GLY A 336 22.62 -5.59 4.60
N LEU A 337 21.93 -6.51 5.25
CA LEU A 337 20.47 -6.59 5.30
C LEU A 337 19.78 -5.46 6.06
N ILE A 338 20.38 -4.92 7.08
CA ILE A 338 19.71 -3.96 7.98
C ILE A 338 20.30 -2.56 7.90
N SER A 339 21.38 -2.34 7.17
CA SER A 339 21.87 -0.97 6.93
C SER A 339 21.00 -0.28 5.87
N GLY A 340 19.83 0.19 6.25
CA GLY A 340 18.94 0.97 5.39
C GLY A 340 17.54 0.38 5.17
N MET A 341 17.20 -0.76 5.82
CA MET A 341 15.81 -1.20 5.96
C MET A 341 15.24 -0.57 7.23
N THR A 342 14.13 0.10 7.11
CA THR A 342 13.32 0.41 8.27
C THR A 342 12.56 -0.87 8.66
N VAL A 343 12.45 -1.12 9.96
CA VAL A 343 11.71 -2.29 10.46
C VAL A 343 10.28 -2.34 9.94
N PRO A 344 9.57 -1.21 9.82
CA PRO A 344 8.21 -1.22 9.28
C PRO A 344 8.08 -1.80 7.87
N ASN A 345 9.07 -1.63 7.01
CA ASN A 345 9.01 -2.10 5.62
C ASN A 345 8.91 -3.63 5.51
N ALA A 346 9.36 -4.34 6.54
CA ALA A 346 9.33 -5.79 6.58
C ALA A 346 7.94 -6.42 6.70
N PHE A 347 6.93 -5.60 6.99
CA PHE A 347 5.54 -5.99 7.10
C PHE A 347 4.68 -5.27 6.08
N SER A 348 5.22 -5.02 4.89
CA SER A 348 4.52 -4.23 3.88
C SER A 348 3.46 -5.04 3.15
N LEU A 349 2.31 -4.42 2.97
CA LEU A 349 1.22 -4.94 2.18
C LEU A 349 1.43 -4.60 0.71
N ILE A 350 1.27 -5.61 -0.16
CA ILE A 350 1.26 -5.47 -1.61
C ILE A 350 -0.17 -5.40 -2.09
N LEU A 351 -0.48 -4.51 -3.03
CA LEU A 351 -1.81 -4.38 -3.61
C LEU A 351 -1.81 -4.57 -5.13
N TYR A 352 -2.56 -5.55 -5.59
CA TYR A 352 -3.02 -5.65 -6.97
C TYR A 352 -4.38 -4.99 -7.14
N SER A 353 -4.55 -4.23 -8.21
CA SER A 353 -5.82 -3.63 -8.64
C SER A 353 -6.00 -3.84 -10.13
N GLY A 354 -6.92 -4.70 -10.54
CA GLY A 354 -7.13 -5.02 -11.96
C GLY A 354 -8.32 -5.94 -12.17
N THR A 355 -8.50 -6.39 -13.40
CA THR A 355 -9.51 -7.40 -13.72
C THR A 355 -9.08 -8.77 -13.19
N PRO A 356 -10.04 -9.62 -12.77
CA PRO A 356 -9.74 -11.01 -12.41
C PRO A 356 -9.05 -11.77 -13.55
N SER A 357 -8.13 -12.66 -13.23
CA SER A 357 -7.33 -13.41 -14.22
C SER A 357 -8.17 -14.19 -15.25
N LYS A 358 -9.36 -14.62 -14.86
CA LYS A 358 -10.29 -15.39 -15.72
C LYS A 358 -11.18 -14.52 -16.61
N LEU A 359 -11.16 -13.20 -16.44
CA LEU A 359 -11.98 -12.30 -17.23
C LEU A 359 -11.29 -11.98 -18.56
N SER A 360 -11.90 -12.38 -19.67
CA SER A 360 -11.41 -11.99 -21.00
C SER A 360 -11.91 -10.59 -21.33
N ILE A 361 -11.00 -9.66 -21.53
CA ILE A 361 -11.25 -8.30 -21.96
C ILE A 361 -10.46 -8.00 -23.22
N MET A 362 -11.00 -7.18 -24.09
CA MET A 362 -10.34 -6.72 -25.31
C MET A 362 -10.49 -5.21 -25.46
N ASN A 363 -9.54 -4.60 -26.18
CA ASN A 363 -9.59 -3.19 -26.53
C ASN A 363 -9.69 -2.25 -25.31
N VAL A 364 -8.90 -2.52 -24.27
CA VAL A 364 -8.74 -1.58 -23.17
C VAL A 364 -8.05 -0.34 -23.71
N GLN A 365 -8.74 0.78 -23.69
CA GLN A 365 -8.13 2.07 -23.98
C GLN A 365 -7.52 2.62 -22.71
N THR A 366 -6.19 2.80 -22.70
CA THR A 366 -5.46 3.35 -21.58
C THR A 366 -4.85 4.69 -21.95
N LYS A 367 -5.15 5.71 -21.18
CA LYS A 367 -4.59 7.05 -21.31
C LYS A 367 -3.81 7.38 -20.05
N SER A 368 -2.52 7.66 -20.21
CA SER A 368 -1.64 8.01 -19.10
C SER A 368 -1.24 9.48 -19.19
N ILE A 369 -1.24 10.16 -18.05
CA ILE A 369 -0.88 11.58 -17.90
C ILE A 369 0.28 11.64 -16.90
N HIS A 370 1.39 12.26 -17.31
CA HIS A 370 2.53 12.54 -16.44
C HIS A 370 3.34 13.70 -17.01
N ALA A 371 3.76 14.64 -16.15
CA ALA A 371 4.61 15.78 -16.55
C ALA A 371 4.11 16.51 -17.80
N GLN A 372 2.78 16.76 -17.90
CA GLN A 372 2.10 17.38 -19.03
C GLN A 372 2.09 16.56 -20.34
N SER A 373 2.70 15.39 -20.36
CA SER A 373 2.64 14.47 -21.48
C SER A 373 1.43 13.52 -21.36
N THR A 374 0.95 13.08 -22.51
CA THR A 374 -0.16 12.11 -22.57
C THR A 374 0.18 11.02 -23.56
N THR A 375 0.01 9.78 -23.14
CA THR A 375 0.09 8.62 -24.03
C THR A 375 -1.28 7.96 -24.15
N LEU A 376 -1.58 7.41 -25.32
CA LEU A 376 -2.76 6.59 -25.55
C LEU A 376 -2.31 5.21 -26.05
N GLU A 377 -2.81 4.18 -25.41
CA GLU A 377 -2.49 2.79 -25.72
C GLU A 377 -3.78 1.97 -25.82
N ILE A 378 -3.77 0.94 -26.65
CA ILE A 378 -4.85 -0.05 -26.74
C ILE A 378 -4.23 -1.41 -26.49
N HIS A 379 -4.75 -2.12 -25.50
CA HIS A 379 -4.28 -3.45 -25.12
C HIS A 379 -5.42 -4.25 -24.47
N ASN A 380 -5.10 -5.39 -23.89
CA ASN A 380 -6.07 -6.29 -23.24
C ASN A 380 -5.75 -6.53 -21.76
N ARG A 381 -5.12 -5.57 -21.10
CA ARG A 381 -4.67 -5.68 -19.71
C ARG A 381 -5.14 -4.46 -18.91
N THR A 382 -5.27 -4.62 -17.59
CA THR A 382 -5.77 -3.55 -16.71
C THR A 382 -5.00 -3.40 -15.41
N GLY A 383 -4.11 -4.33 -15.07
CA GLY A 383 -3.59 -4.47 -13.71
C GLY A 383 -2.57 -3.40 -13.30
N TRP A 384 -2.70 -2.88 -12.11
CA TRP A 384 -1.65 -2.24 -11.34
C TRP A 384 -1.19 -3.15 -10.22
N LEU A 385 0.12 -3.22 -10.02
CA LEU A 385 0.74 -3.93 -8.91
C LEU A 385 1.64 -2.96 -8.15
N ASN A 386 1.25 -2.64 -6.93
CA ASN A 386 2.01 -1.78 -6.02
C ASN A 386 2.66 -2.64 -4.94
N CYS A 387 3.98 -2.65 -4.92
CA CYS A 387 4.76 -3.41 -3.94
C CYS A 387 5.00 -2.65 -2.64
N SER A 388 4.58 -1.38 -2.53
CA SER A 388 4.91 -0.53 -1.38
C SER A 388 6.39 -0.63 -1.03
N ASP A 389 6.74 -0.73 0.24
CA ASP A 389 8.14 -0.86 0.70
C ASP A 389 8.55 -2.30 0.99
N ALA A 390 7.78 -3.28 0.48
CA ALA A 390 8.04 -4.69 0.73
C ALA A 390 9.45 -5.12 0.28
N PRO A 391 10.22 -5.84 1.12
CA PRO A 391 11.60 -6.22 0.83
C PRO A 391 11.69 -7.46 -0.09
N ILE A 392 10.96 -7.46 -1.19
CA ILE A 392 10.75 -8.65 -2.04
C ILE A 392 12.02 -9.08 -2.77
N GLY A 393 12.82 -8.12 -3.24
CA GLY A 393 14.00 -8.41 -4.05
C GLY A 393 15.24 -8.82 -3.25
N ARG A 394 15.20 -8.76 -1.91
CA ARG A 394 16.37 -9.03 -1.06
C ARG A 394 16.66 -10.51 -0.87
N HIS A 395 15.64 -11.34 -0.85
CA HIS A 395 15.74 -12.76 -0.52
C HIS A 395 14.94 -13.61 -1.49
N SER A 396 15.40 -14.83 -1.66
CA SER A 396 14.73 -15.82 -2.52
C SER A 396 13.34 -16.21 -2.01
N GLU A 397 13.12 -16.22 -0.69
CA GLU A 397 11.85 -16.65 -0.10
C GLU A 397 10.73 -15.63 -0.34
N PRO A 398 10.86 -14.32 0.01
CA PRO A 398 9.84 -13.34 -0.33
C PRO A 398 9.58 -13.23 -1.83
N LEU A 399 10.62 -13.36 -2.66
CA LEU A 399 10.49 -13.33 -4.12
C LEU A 399 9.70 -14.53 -4.65
N SER A 400 9.98 -15.73 -4.15
CA SER A 400 9.27 -16.96 -4.56
C SER A 400 7.79 -16.90 -4.12
N THR A 401 7.54 -16.44 -2.92
CA THR A 401 6.19 -16.25 -2.38
C THR A 401 5.41 -15.23 -3.21
N PHE A 402 5.99 -14.07 -3.50
CA PHE A 402 5.41 -13.06 -4.37
C PHE A 402 5.09 -13.63 -5.74
N THR A 403 6.04 -14.32 -6.37
CA THR A 403 5.85 -14.91 -7.69
C THR A 403 4.72 -15.93 -7.69
N HIS A 404 4.61 -16.75 -6.66
CA HIS A 404 3.54 -17.74 -6.53
C HIS A 404 2.16 -17.09 -6.36
N LEU A 405 2.03 -16.12 -5.45
CA LEU A 405 0.77 -15.47 -5.11
C LEU A 405 0.15 -14.67 -6.26
N TYR A 406 0.99 -14.11 -7.11
CA TYR A 406 0.56 -13.24 -8.21
C TYR A 406 0.72 -13.86 -9.59
N ALA A 407 1.12 -15.15 -9.67
CA ALA A 407 1.40 -15.85 -10.93
C ALA A 407 0.24 -15.79 -11.95
N ASP A 408 -0.99 -15.92 -11.47
CA ASP A 408 -2.20 -15.93 -12.29
C ASP A 408 -2.58 -14.55 -12.86
N ILE A 409 -2.01 -13.46 -12.33
CA ILE A 409 -2.31 -12.10 -12.76
C ILE A 409 -1.16 -11.36 -13.41
N PHE A 410 0.06 -11.93 -13.46
CA PHE A 410 1.19 -11.26 -14.12
C PHE A 410 0.87 -10.84 -15.56
N GLY A 411 0.12 -11.67 -16.29
CA GLY A 411 -0.34 -11.34 -17.63
C GLY A 411 -1.29 -10.15 -17.73
N GLN A 412 -1.85 -9.66 -16.60
CA GLN A 412 -2.76 -8.53 -16.54
C GLN A 412 -2.06 -7.21 -16.19
N ILE A 413 -0.80 -7.25 -15.73
CA ILE A 413 -0.11 -6.07 -15.22
C ILE A 413 0.25 -5.11 -16.36
N THR A 414 -0.23 -3.88 -16.28
CA THR A 414 0.11 -2.75 -17.17
C THR A 414 1.04 -1.77 -16.48
N THR A 415 0.91 -1.63 -15.16
CA THR A 415 1.65 -0.66 -14.37
C THR A 415 2.19 -1.32 -13.10
N PHE A 416 3.46 -1.14 -12.88
CA PHE A 416 4.20 -1.72 -11.76
C PHE A 416 4.85 -0.61 -10.92
N LEU A 417 4.60 -0.64 -9.62
CA LEU A 417 5.27 0.23 -8.66
C LEU A 417 6.29 -0.65 -7.91
N PRO A 418 7.59 -0.41 -8.15
CA PRO A 418 8.64 -1.24 -7.58
C PRO A 418 8.74 -1.05 -6.07
N PRO A 419 9.26 -2.05 -5.34
CA PRO A 419 9.35 -1.99 -3.89
C PRO A 419 10.26 -0.85 -3.43
N HIS A 420 9.91 -0.29 -2.26
CA HIS A 420 10.69 0.67 -1.50
C HIS A 420 11.23 1.82 -2.37
N HIS A 421 10.30 2.51 -3.05
CA HIS A 421 10.61 3.66 -3.92
C HIS A 421 11.66 3.37 -4.99
N GLY A 422 11.79 2.11 -5.40
CA GLY A 422 12.82 1.67 -6.35
C GLY A 422 14.22 1.55 -5.75
N SER A 423 14.33 1.19 -4.49
CA SER A 423 15.61 0.92 -3.81
C SER A 423 16.37 -0.24 -4.46
N ASP A 424 17.64 -0.05 -4.83
CA ASP A 424 18.49 -1.15 -5.32
C ASP A 424 18.63 -2.30 -4.32
N LYS A 425 18.38 -2.06 -3.04
CA LYS A 425 18.43 -3.08 -1.98
C LYS A 425 17.21 -4.00 -1.98
N ASP A 426 16.05 -3.48 -2.40
CA ASP A 426 14.78 -4.20 -2.41
C ASP A 426 14.35 -4.60 -3.82
N TRP A 427 15.17 -4.24 -4.80
CA TRP A 427 15.00 -4.52 -6.20
C TRP A 427 15.76 -5.79 -6.64
N SER A 428 15.16 -6.56 -7.54
CA SER A 428 15.81 -7.62 -8.31
C SER A 428 15.24 -7.66 -9.73
N PRO A 429 16.05 -7.91 -10.77
CA PRO A 429 15.56 -8.19 -12.12
C PRO A 429 14.48 -9.27 -12.17
N ASP A 430 14.55 -10.23 -11.27
CA ASP A 430 13.60 -11.36 -11.18
C ASP A 430 12.17 -10.90 -10.83
N LEU A 431 11.98 -9.72 -10.30
CA LEU A 431 10.65 -9.14 -10.08
C LEU A 431 9.93 -8.79 -11.38
N LEU A 432 10.66 -8.32 -12.39
CA LEU A 432 10.08 -7.99 -13.69
C LEU A 432 10.09 -9.18 -14.68
N SER A 433 10.93 -10.18 -14.45
CA SER A 433 11.00 -11.36 -15.30
C SER A 433 9.65 -12.05 -15.50
N PRO A 434 8.85 -12.37 -14.46
CA PRO A 434 7.51 -12.92 -14.63
C PRO A 434 6.55 -11.99 -15.38
N LEU A 435 6.70 -10.67 -15.20
CA LEU A 435 5.87 -9.67 -15.85
C LEU A 435 6.19 -9.57 -17.36
N SER A 436 7.47 -9.75 -17.73
CA SER A 436 7.93 -9.70 -19.12
C SER A 436 7.57 -10.96 -19.92
N MET A 437 7.61 -12.13 -19.28
CA MET A 437 7.36 -13.43 -19.94
C MET A 437 5.92 -13.61 -20.39
N SER A 438 4.97 -12.86 -19.86
CA SER A 438 3.55 -13.05 -20.17
C SER A 438 3.13 -12.70 -21.60
N ARG A 439 3.91 -11.98 -22.40
CA ARG A 439 3.96 -11.83 -23.88
C ARG A 439 4.84 -10.62 -24.28
N PRO A 440 5.92 -10.78 -25.06
CA PRO A 440 6.59 -9.65 -25.70
C PRO A 440 5.62 -8.96 -26.67
N PRO A 441 5.70 -7.66 -26.92
CA PRO A 441 6.72 -6.69 -26.50
C PRO A 441 6.29 -5.72 -25.38
N HIS A 442 5.38 -6.09 -24.49
CA HIS A 442 4.79 -5.12 -23.58
C HIS A 442 5.30 -5.28 -22.14
N MET A 443 6.47 -4.70 -21.87
CA MET A 443 6.88 -4.45 -20.48
C MET A 443 5.87 -3.53 -19.80
N PRO A 444 5.58 -3.74 -18.49
CA PRO A 444 4.72 -2.82 -17.77
C PRO A 444 5.35 -1.44 -17.69
N LYS A 445 4.53 -0.41 -17.58
CA LYS A 445 4.98 0.91 -17.15
C LYS A 445 5.48 0.82 -15.72
N VAL A 446 6.60 1.45 -15.44
CA VAL A 446 7.16 1.48 -14.08
C VAL A 446 6.98 2.87 -13.50
N VAL A 447 6.21 2.97 -12.42
CA VAL A 447 5.91 4.23 -11.73
C VAL A 447 6.63 4.21 -10.38
N ILE A 448 7.52 5.17 -10.16
CA ILE A 448 8.39 5.21 -8.99
C ILE A 448 8.08 6.46 -8.17
N PRO A 449 7.37 6.34 -7.03
CA PRO A 449 7.19 7.45 -6.11
C PRO A 449 8.50 7.66 -5.34
N ALA A 450 9.27 8.71 -5.67
CA ALA A 450 10.56 8.96 -5.04
C ALA A 450 10.93 10.43 -5.02
N HIS A 451 11.63 10.88 -3.98
CA HIS A 451 12.23 12.19 -3.96
C HIS A 451 13.64 12.14 -4.60
N SER A 452 13.81 12.79 -5.76
CA SER A 452 14.97 12.68 -6.65
C SER A 452 16.36 12.96 -6.05
N ARG A 453 16.46 13.41 -4.80
CA ARG A 453 17.74 13.79 -4.16
C ARG A 453 17.90 13.28 -2.73
N ARG A 454 16.90 12.62 -2.18
CA ARG A 454 16.90 12.15 -0.80
C ARG A 454 16.95 10.62 -0.79
N TYR A 455 17.73 10.03 0.10
CA TYR A 455 17.86 8.57 0.30
C TYR A 455 18.47 7.75 -0.85
N GLY A 456 18.85 8.36 -1.99
CA GLY A 456 19.39 7.63 -3.13
C GLY A 456 18.37 6.80 -3.90
N HIS A 457 17.08 7.15 -3.80
CA HIS A 457 16.01 6.53 -4.57
C HIS A 457 15.56 7.43 -5.74
N PRO A 458 15.18 6.84 -6.88
CA PRO A 458 15.35 5.43 -7.23
C PRO A 458 16.82 5.03 -7.36
N GLY A 459 17.11 3.75 -7.14
CA GLY A 459 18.45 3.18 -7.25
C GLY A 459 18.99 3.20 -8.67
N VAL A 460 20.32 3.25 -8.78
CA VAL A 460 21.00 3.37 -10.07
C VAL A 460 20.88 2.07 -10.87
N ASP A 461 20.93 0.91 -10.21
CA ASP A 461 20.87 -0.37 -10.88
C ASP A 461 19.48 -0.67 -11.41
N LEU A 462 18.42 -0.30 -10.65
CA LEU A 462 17.05 -0.33 -11.16
C LEU A 462 16.91 0.54 -12.41
N ILE A 463 17.36 1.80 -12.36
CA ILE A 463 17.21 2.71 -13.52
C ILE A 463 17.96 2.19 -14.74
N ARG A 464 19.18 1.66 -14.57
CA ARG A 464 19.94 1.05 -15.68
C ARG A 464 19.21 -0.14 -16.28
N TYR A 465 18.66 -1.01 -15.42
CA TYR A 465 17.88 -2.17 -15.88
C TYR A 465 16.66 -1.73 -16.68
N LEU A 466 15.88 -0.76 -16.19
CA LEU A 466 14.68 -0.26 -16.86
C LEU A 466 15.02 0.38 -18.22
N GLN A 467 16.11 1.16 -18.30
CA GLN A 467 16.58 1.75 -19.54
C GLN A 467 17.04 0.69 -20.55
N HIS A 468 17.82 -0.30 -20.10
CA HIS A 468 18.29 -1.40 -20.95
C HIS A 468 17.13 -2.22 -21.54
N ASN A 469 16.07 -2.42 -20.78
CA ASN A 469 14.87 -3.15 -21.20
C ASN A 469 13.79 -2.27 -21.83
N HIS A 470 14.09 -1.01 -22.14
CA HIS A 470 13.16 -0.05 -22.76
C HIS A 470 11.83 0.08 -22.01
N CYS A 471 11.85 -0.03 -20.68
CA CYS A 471 10.65 0.14 -19.86
C CYS A 471 10.23 1.61 -19.80
N ALA A 472 8.97 1.91 -20.06
CA ALA A 472 8.42 3.24 -19.83
C ALA A 472 8.45 3.54 -18.33
N THR A 473 9.27 4.51 -17.92
CA THR A 473 9.54 4.80 -16.51
C THR A 473 9.07 6.21 -16.16
N PHE A 474 8.32 6.34 -15.07
CA PHE A 474 7.74 7.59 -14.57
C PHE A 474 8.15 7.81 -13.12
N ILE A 475 8.92 8.88 -12.86
CA ILE A 475 9.32 9.25 -11.50
C ILE A 475 8.33 10.28 -10.97
N VAL A 476 7.66 9.92 -9.87
CA VAL A 476 6.66 10.75 -9.20
C VAL A 476 7.29 11.34 -7.95
N ASN A 477 7.73 12.60 -8.03
CA ASN A 477 8.32 13.34 -6.91
C ASN A 477 7.28 14.24 -6.22
N ASN A 478 7.70 15.30 -5.52
CA ASN A 478 6.79 16.23 -4.85
C ASN A 478 6.24 17.36 -5.75
N GLU A 479 6.72 17.46 -7.00
CA GLU A 479 6.21 18.43 -7.96
C GLU A 479 4.81 18.02 -8.46
N PRO A 480 3.80 18.89 -8.39
CA PRO A 480 2.44 18.55 -8.81
C PRO A 480 2.34 17.95 -10.21
N ALA A 481 3.06 18.55 -11.16
CA ALA A 481 3.06 18.10 -12.55
C ALA A 481 3.59 16.68 -12.75
N ASN A 482 4.34 16.13 -11.80
CA ASN A 482 4.86 14.77 -11.85
C ASN A 482 3.90 13.72 -11.26
N THR A 483 2.68 14.09 -10.89
CA THR A 483 1.63 13.12 -10.58
C THR A 483 1.40 12.21 -11.79
N TYR A 484 1.39 10.90 -11.56
CA TYR A 484 1.04 9.93 -12.60
C TYR A 484 -0.42 9.54 -12.48
N CYS A 485 -1.19 9.76 -13.54
CA CYS A 485 -2.60 9.40 -13.61
C CYS A 485 -2.87 8.51 -14.82
N GLU A 486 -3.57 7.42 -14.62
CA GLU A 486 -3.97 6.49 -15.67
C GLU A 486 -5.50 6.34 -15.70
N LEU A 487 -6.07 6.55 -16.89
CA LEU A 487 -7.48 6.32 -17.17
C LEU A 487 -7.60 5.12 -18.09
N GLN A 488 -8.38 4.15 -17.67
CA GLN A 488 -8.70 2.98 -18.49
C GLN A 488 -10.19 2.91 -18.75
N SER A 489 -10.56 2.50 -19.97
CA SER A 489 -11.94 2.16 -20.32
C SER A 489 -12.00 0.88 -21.11
N PHE A 490 -12.95 0.01 -20.77
CA PHE A 490 -13.15 -1.26 -21.45
C PHE A 490 -14.60 -1.74 -21.29
N LYS A 491 -14.95 -2.75 -22.06
CA LYS A 491 -16.26 -3.38 -22.01
C LYS A 491 -16.10 -4.87 -21.73
N VAL A 492 -16.97 -5.39 -20.87
CA VAL A 492 -17.14 -6.81 -20.62
C VAL A 492 -18.43 -7.25 -21.28
N GLN A 493 -18.36 -8.23 -22.20
CA GLN A 493 -19.53 -8.86 -22.81
C GLN A 493 -19.97 -10.05 -21.97
N TYR A 494 -21.28 -10.22 -21.82
CA TYR A 494 -21.86 -11.38 -21.15
C TYR A 494 -23.02 -11.94 -21.97
N LEU A 495 -23.19 -13.26 -21.86
CA LEU A 495 -24.27 -13.98 -22.52
C LEU A 495 -25.61 -13.86 -21.81
#